data_5d7f477e8c36c10f222236a98949d3e8
#
_entry.id   5d7f477e8c36c10f222236a98949d3e8
#
_cell.length_a   1.000
_cell.length_b   1.000
_cell.length_c   1.000
_cell.angle_alpha   90.00
_cell.angle_beta   90.00
_cell.angle_gamma   90.00
#
_symmetry.space_group_name_H-M   'P 1'
#
loop_
_entity.id
_entity.type
_entity.pdbx_description
1 polymer ?
#
loop_
_entity_poly.entity_id
_entity_poly.type
_entity_poly.pdbx_seq_one_letter_code
_entity_poly.pdbx_strand_id
1 'polypeptide(L)'
;MNADTTEETDAYPSQFETEELSGNATTANGPAASELKPLTERHVKAIETRGLDPELLATLGVGASDRLRGDCIGIPYFDGDARVATKYRTLTGEKRFTQDAGGRQILWNLNCLRDASLANYPVIITEGELDAFAALQAGFPRTVSVPGGAPSEPIKDGDGGKKYAFLEEAKAYLADCREIILAVDGDAKGANLLHDLAVRLNKARCKWLTYPKGCKDLNDALRMYGERGVQQTIQRAQWCKVGGLYRMSDLPPLTPPPPHDIGIVGLEAHYRIRLGDFAVVTGIPGHGKSSFVNEVCCRMAQRHGWSTAFASFEQAPQTDHRRALRSFYASKREAEMSDLELTQADAWIDRHFSFIVPDEDEDVTLEWVLQHLAAAVIRNDAKIGVIDPWNEMDHIRPPDMNLTEYTGFAIKELKKFAKKYRIHLMVLAHPAKMQRDRQTGKIPKPSLYDISDSAHWNNKPDVGIVIHRESYDKPEASITVVKSRYHNEIGRPGAVYGVWDSDRTRYTIIEEEAR
;
A
#
# COMPACT_ATOMS: atom_id res chain seq x y z
N MET A 1 -14.89 31.68 -19.97
CA MET A 1 -13.88 31.25 -20.94
C MET A 1 -13.79 29.74 -20.78
N ASN A 2 -14.47 29.04 -21.67
CA ASN A 2 -14.56 27.58 -21.69
C ASN A 2 -13.26 27.05 -22.33
N ALA A 3 -12.57 26.15 -21.64
CA ALA A 3 -11.51 25.33 -22.20
C ALA A 3 -12.08 23.93 -22.44
N ASP A 4 -12.33 23.65 -23.72
CA ASP A 4 -12.64 22.34 -24.26
C ASP A 4 -11.38 21.45 -24.12
N THR A 5 -11.48 20.41 -23.32
CA THR A 5 -10.50 19.32 -23.29
C THR A 5 -11.08 18.17 -24.12
N THR A 6 -10.61 18.08 -25.37
CA THR A 6 -10.83 16.91 -26.24
C THR A 6 -9.99 15.75 -25.69
N GLU A 7 -10.67 14.77 -25.09
CA GLU A 7 -10.11 13.44 -24.83
C GLU A 7 -9.97 12.70 -26.17
N GLU A 8 -8.72 12.45 -26.57
CA GLU A 8 -8.42 11.44 -27.60
C GLU A 8 -8.76 10.06 -27.05
N THR A 9 -9.91 9.54 -27.49
CA THR A 9 -10.29 8.14 -27.28
C THR A 9 -9.61 7.31 -28.35
N ASP A 10 -8.63 6.49 -27.95
CA ASP A 10 -8.15 5.36 -28.77
C ASP A 10 -9.34 4.44 -29.04
N ALA A 11 -9.93 4.60 -30.22
CA ALA A 11 -11.06 3.80 -30.67
C ALA A 11 -10.55 2.43 -31.14
N TYR A 12 -11.08 1.36 -30.56
CA TYR A 12 -11.05 0.04 -31.17
C TYR A 12 -11.67 0.12 -32.57
N PRO A 13 -11.14 -0.60 -33.56
CA PRO A 13 -11.67 -0.53 -34.94
C PRO A 13 -13.15 -0.92 -34.98
N SER A 14 -13.97 -0.03 -35.54
CA SER A 14 -15.42 -0.15 -35.58
C SER A 14 -16.00 -0.92 -36.76
N GLN A 15 -15.16 -1.72 -37.45
CA GLN A 15 -15.64 -2.52 -38.59
C GLN A 15 -15.18 -3.96 -38.42
N PHE A 16 -16.11 -4.81 -37.99
CA PHE A 16 -15.95 -6.27 -38.03
C PHE A 16 -16.70 -6.77 -39.27
N GLU A 17 -15.99 -7.19 -40.28
CA GLU A 17 -16.52 -8.02 -41.33
C GLU A 17 -16.68 -9.44 -40.78
N THR A 18 -17.90 -9.96 -40.86
CA THR A 18 -18.25 -11.34 -40.49
C THR A 18 -17.70 -12.27 -41.55
N GLU A 19 -16.48 -12.83 -41.38
CA GLU A 19 -16.04 -13.98 -42.13
C GLU A 19 -16.82 -15.22 -41.65
N GLU A 20 -17.35 -15.98 -42.61
CA GLU A 20 -18.08 -17.22 -42.36
C GLU A 20 -17.18 -18.29 -41.73
N LEU A 21 -17.46 -18.62 -40.46
CA LEU A 21 -16.87 -19.76 -39.76
C LEU A 21 -17.55 -21.06 -40.22
N SER A 22 -17.18 -21.58 -41.38
CA SER A 22 -17.59 -22.93 -41.83
C SER A 22 -16.50 -23.95 -41.44
N GLY A 23 -16.67 -24.63 -40.30
CA GLY A 23 -15.87 -25.79 -39.91
C GLY A 23 -16.75 -27.03 -39.75
N ASN A 24 -16.55 -28.03 -40.58
CA ASN A 24 -17.21 -29.35 -40.52
C ASN A 24 -16.84 -30.08 -39.22
N ALA A 25 -17.82 -30.37 -38.36
CA ALA A 25 -17.65 -31.16 -37.14
C ALA A 25 -17.59 -32.67 -37.47
N THR A 26 -16.45 -33.31 -37.21
CA THR A 26 -16.29 -34.75 -37.20
C THR A 26 -16.34 -35.26 -35.76
N THR A 27 -17.21 -36.26 -35.51
CA THR A 27 -17.53 -36.87 -34.21
C THR A 27 -16.48 -37.85 -33.77
N ALA A 28 -15.82 -37.62 -32.61
CA ALA A 28 -15.05 -38.62 -31.87
C ALA A 28 -15.78 -39.05 -30.58
N ASN A 29 -15.79 -40.38 -30.32
CA ASN A 29 -16.55 -41.06 -29.28
C ASN A 29 -16.22 -40.59 -27.84
N GLY A 30 -17.09 -39.75 -27.28
CA GLY A 30 -17.21 -39.48 -25.83
C GLY A 30 -18.43 -40.25 -25.25
N PRO A 31 -18.69 -40.19 -23.92
CA PRO A 31 -19.86 -40.84 -23.31
C PRO A 31 -21.12 -40.37 -24.04
N ALA A 32 -22.06 -41.33 -24.30
CA ALA A 32 -23.23 -41.15 -25.16
C ALA A 32 -23.93 -39.79 -24.97
N ALA A 33 -23.46 -38.81 -25.73
CA ALA A 33 -24.03 -37.49 -25.74
C ALA A 33 -25.36 -37.56 -26.49
N SER A 34 -26.43 -37.17 -25.84
CA SER A 34 -27.73 -37.08 -26.52
C SER A 34 -27.54 -36.15 -27.74
N GLU A 35 -27.99 -36.63 -28.89
CA GLU A 35 -27.98 -35.87 -30.13
C GLU A 35 -28.83 -34.59 -29.95
N LEU A 36 -28.22 -33.43 -30.17
CA LEU A 36 -28.94 -32.17 -30.13
C LEU A 36 -29.77 -32.00 -31.42
N LYS A 37 -31.06 -31.71 -31.29
CA LYS A 37 -31.96 -31.51 -32.43
C LYS A 37 -31.87 -30.05 -32.89
N PRO A 38 -32.22 -29.74 -34.14
CA PRO A 38 -32.37 -28.35 -34.58
C PRO A 38 -33.33 -27.56 -33.67
N LEU A 39 -33.04 -26.27 -33.48
CA LEU A 39 -33.89 -25.38 -32.71
C LEU A 39 -35.30 -25.31 -33.31
N THR A 40 -36.32 -25.51 -32.50
CA THR A 40 -37.73 -25.35 -32.95
C THR A 40 -38.18 -23.90 -32.79
N GLU A 41 -39.28 -23.49 -33.41
CA GLU A 41 -39.86 -22.14 -33.30
C GLU A 41 -40.00 -21.68 -31.83
N ARG A 42 -40.35 -22.59 -30.93
CA ARG A 42 -40.43 -22.31 -29.48
C ARG A 42 -39.07 -21.93 -28.91
N HIS A 43 -38.01 -22.63 -29.29
CA HIS A 43 -36.65 -22.34 -28.83
C HIS A 43 -36.13 -21.02 -29.41
N VAL A 44 -36.40 -20.78 -30.71
CA VAL A 44 -36.05 -19.52 -31.39
C VAL A 44 -36.73 -18.33 -30.66
N LYS A 45 -38.02 -18.40 -30.42
CA LYS A 45 -38.74 -17.34 -29.69
C LYS A 45 -38.22 -17.12 -28.26
N ALA A 46 -37.84 -18.20 -27.56
CA ALA A 46 -37.28 -18.11 -26.23
C ALA A 46 -35.88 -17.46 -26.23
N ILE A 47 -35.05 -17.74 -27.23
CA ILE A 47 -33.72 -17.15 -27.44
C ILE A 47 -33.88 -15.64 -27.75
N GLU A 48 -34.76 -15.29 -28.68
CA GLU A 48 -35.07 -13.88 -29.05
C GLU A 48 -35.60 -13.06 -27.87
N THR A 49 -36.42 -13.68 -26.98
CA THR A 49 -36.88 -13.04 -25.75
C THR A 49 -35.73 -12.63 -24.83
N ARG A 50 -34.58 -13.28 -24.95
CA ARG A 50 -33.35 -12.95 -24.25
C ARG A 50 -32.43 -11.99 -25.02
N GLY A 51 -32.89 -11.48 -26.17
CA GLY A 51 -32.13 -10.60 -27.04
C GLY A 51 -30.99 -11.31 -27.80
N LEU A 52 -30.94 -12.64 -27.74
CA LEU A 52 -29.91 -13.43 -28.38
C LEU A 52 -30.30 -13.81 -29.79
N ASP A 53 -29.30 -13.93 -30.68
CA ASP A 53 -29.48 -14.36 -32.07
C ASP A 53 -29.52 -15.90 -32.16
N PRO A 54 -30.67 -16.50 -32.61
CA PRO A 54 -30.77 -17.95 -32.77
C PRO A 54 -29.80 -18.54 -33.81
N GLU A 55 -29.48 -17.79 -34.86
CA GLU A 55 -28.56 -18.25 -35.93
C GLU A 55 -27.13 -18.35 -35.37
N LEU A 56 -26.69 -17.32 -34.63
CA LEU A 56 -25.39 -17.36 -33.94
C LEU A 56 -25.30 -18.57 -33.00
N LEU A 57 -26.36 -18.82 -32.19
CA LEU A 57 -26.36 -19.95 -31.27
C LEU A 57 -26.30 -21.30 -32.00
N ALA A 58 -26.97 -21.41 -33.14
CA ALA A 58 -26.94 -22.61 -33.98
C ALA A 58 -25.54 -22.85 -34.56
N THR A 59 -24.80 -21.80 -34.99
CA THR A 59 -23.41 -21.94 -35.46
C THR A 59 -22.48 -22.40 -34.38
N LEU A 60 -22.77 -22.06 -33.11
CA LEU A 60 -22.02 -22.53 -31.92
C LEU A 60 -22.41 -23.95 -31.48
N GLY A 61 -23.23 -24.65 -32.27
CA GLY A 61 -23.69 -26.02 -32.02
C GLY A 61 -24.77 -26.13 -30.94
N VAL A 62 -25.40 -25.04 -30.53
CA VAL A 62 -26.51 -25.05 -29.59
C VAL A 62 -27.75 -25.65 -30.29
N GLY A 63 -28.41 -26.61 -29.64
CA GLY A 63 -29.58 -27.27 -30.19
C GLY A 63 -30.68 -27.54 -29.16
N ALA A 64 -31.84 -27.96 -29.63
CA ALA A 64 -32.96 -28.36 -28.80
C ALA A 64 -32.67 -29.69 -28.09
N SER A 65 -33.16 -29.82 -26.85
CA SER A 65 -33.01 -31.04 -26.05
C SER A 65 -34.26 -31.34 -25.23
N ASP A 66 -34.60 -32.62 -25.16
CA ASP A 66 -35.69 -33.15 -24.32
C ASP A 66 -35.22 -33.50 -22.88
N ARG A 67 -33.96 -33.21 -22.52
CA ARG A 67 -33.35 -33.60 -21.22
C ARG A 67 -34.05 -32.96 -20.01
N LEU A 68 -34.52 -31.74 -20.20
CA LEU A 68 -35.37 -31.01 -19.25
C LEU A 68 -36.70 -30.66 -19.90
N ARG A 69 -37.77 -30.59 -19.09
CA ARG A 69 -39.09 -30.20 -19.61
C ARG A 69 -39.05 -28.71 -20.04
N GLY A 70 -39.77 -28.39 -21.11
CA GLY A 70 -39.95 -27.03 -21.58
C GLY A 70 -39.14 -26.70 -22.82
N ASP A 71 -38.56 -25.51 -22.83
CA ASP A 71 -37.71 -24.94 -23.88
C ASP A 71 -36.22 -25.19 -23.54
N CYS A 72 -35.89 -26.45 -23.34
CA CYS A 72 -34.53 -26.86 -22.98
C CYS A 72 -33.63 -26.81 -24.21
N ILE A 73 -32.50 -26.10 -24.08
CA ILE A 73 -31.39 -26.15 -25.04
C ILE A 73 -30.22 -26.92 -24.46
N GLY A 74 -29.48 -27.57 -25.34
CA GLY A 74 -28.17 -28.14 -25.05
C GLY A 74 -27.04 -27.26 -25.60
N ILE A 75 -26.06 -26.97 -24.77
CA ILE A 75 -24.91 -26.14 -25.09
C ILE A 75 -23.68 -27.05 -25.06
N PRO A 76 -23.10 -27.39 -26.20
CA PRO A 76 -21.95 -28.27 -26.27
C PRO A 76 -20.66 -27.57 -25.85
N TYR A 77 -19.77 -28.32 -25.20
CA TYR A 77 -18.41 -27.92 -24.84
C TYR A 77 -17.43 -28.70 -25.70
N PHE A 78 -16.54 -27.97 -26.36
CA PHE A 78 -15.56 -28.57 -27.28
C PHE A 78 -14.13 -28.39 -26.79
N ASP A 79 -13.31 -29.41 -26.97
CA ASP A 79 -11.87 -29.41 -26.83
C ASP A 79 -11.25 -29.80 -28.19
N GLY A 80 -10.84 -28.84 -28.98
CA GLY A 80 -10.63 -29.03 -30.41
C GLY A 80 -11.94 -29.39 -31.10
N ASP A 81 -11.94 -30.45 -31.90
CA ASP A 81 -13.14 -30.97 -32.58
C ASP A 81 -13.98 -31.92 -31.70
N ALA A 82 -13.46 -32.30 -30.55
CA ALA A 82 -14.12 -33.27 -29.69
C ALA A 82 -15.15 -32.60 -28.75
N ARG A 83 -16.42 -33.00 -28.81
CA ARG A 83 -17.43 -32.63 -27.83
C ARG A 83 -17.18 -33.41 -26.53
N VAL A 84 -16.77 -32.71 -25.47
CA VAL A 84 -16.35 -33.29 -24.18
C VAL A 84 -17.42 -33.20 -23.08
N ALA A 85 -18.41 -32.35 -23.26
CA ALA A 85 -19.57 -32.21 -22.37
C ALA A 85 -20.71 -31.49 -23.09
N THR A 86 -21.93 -31.61 -22.56
CA THR A 86 -23.07 -30.75 -22.94
C THR A 86 -23.78 -30.29 -21.68
N LYS A 87 -24.04 -29.00 -21.58
CA LYS A 87 -24.85 -28.41 -20.51
C LYS A 87 -26.24 -28.11 -21.03
N TYR A 88 -27.24 -28.52 -20.28
CA TYR A 88 -28.65 -28.37 -20.65
C TYR A 88 -29.28 -27.35 -19.74
N ARG A 89 -30.06 -26.44 -20.29
CA ARG A 89 -30.77 -25.44 -19.49
C ARG A 89 -32.11 -25.05 -20.12
N THR A 90 -33.07 -24.65 -19.26
CA THR A 90 -34.31 -24.00 -19.72
C THR A 90 -34.07 -22.50 -19.98
N LEU A 91 -34.72 -21.95 -21.01
CA LEU A 91 -34.58 -20.54 -21.35
C LEU A 91 -35.67 -19.68 -20.70
N THR A 92 -36.89 -20.20 -20.54
CA THR A 92 -38.02 -19.51 -19.94
C THR A 92 -38.55 -20.29 -18.72
N GLY A 93 -39.35 -19.64 -17.89
CA GLY A 93 -39.93 -20.22 -16.69
C GLY A 93 -38.88 -20.46 -15.57
N GLU A 94 -39.03 -21.56 -14.84
CA GLU A 94 -38.12 -21.91 -13.76
C GLU A 94 -36.74 -22.26 -14.32
N LYS A 95 -35.68 -21.61 -13.80
CA LYS A 95 -34.30 -21.87 -14.20
C LYS A 95 -33.86 -23.27 -13.74
N ARG A 96 -33.75 -24.20 -14.70
CA ARG A 96 -33.23 -25.56 -14.48
C ARG A 96 -32.03 -25.78 -15.37
N PHE A 97 -31.07 -26.47 -14.87
CA PHE A 97 -29.87 -26.85 -15.63
C PHE A 97 -29.34 -28.22 -15.16
N THR A 98 -28.72 -28.94 -16.05
CA THR A 98 -28.02 -30.19 -15.80
C THR A 98 -26.89 -30.32 -16.81
N GLN A 99 -25.99 -31.27 -16.60
CA GLN A 99 -24.85 -31.52 -17.49
C GLN A 99 -24.71 -33.03 -17.71
N ASP A 100 -24.01 -33.43 -18.77
CA ASP A 100 -23.72 -34.85 -19.03
C ASP A 100 -22.92 -35.43 -17.88
N ALA A 101 -23.31 -36.62 -17.44
CA ALA A 101 -22.59 -37.38 -16.43
C ALA A 101 -21.18 -37.75 -16.94
N GLY A 102 -20.14 -37.45 -16.15
CA GLY A 102 -18.74 -37.66 -16.55
C GLY A 102 -18.18 -36.67 -17.57
N GLY A 103 -18.96 -35.62 -17.94
CA GLY A 103 -18.47 -34.57 -18.82
C GLY A 103 -17.28 -33.79 -18.22
N ARG A 104 -16.29 -33.47 -19.06
CA ARG A 104 -15.13 -32.68 -18.59
C ARG A 104 -15.56 -31.25 -18.23
N GLN A 105 -14.98 -30.75 -17.14
CA GLN A 105 -15.18 -29.39 -16.66
C GLN A 105 -14.11 -28.49 -17.26
N ILE A 106 -14.39 -27.92 -18.43
CA ILE A 106 -13.52 -26.96 -19.13
C ILE A 106 -14.25 -25.63 -19.31
N LEU A 107 -13.54 -24.56 -19.67
CA LEU A 107 -14.18 -23.32 -20.11
C LEU A 107 -15.04 -23.59 -21.35
N TRP A 108 -16.27 -23.10 -21.36
CA TRP A 108 -17.04 -23.08 -22.59
C TRP A 108 -16.36 -22.21 -23.63
N ASN A 109 -16.37 -22.61 -24.89
CA ASN A 109 -15.69 -21.95 -26.02
C ASN A 109 -14.15 -21.86 -25.86
N LEU A 110 -13.55 -22.85 -25.20
CA LEU A 110 -12.08 -22.91 -24.97
C LEU A 110 -11.27 -22.73 -26.26
N ASN A 111 -11.78 -23.17 -27.40
CA ASN A 111 -11.12 -23.12 -28.69
C ASN A 111 -10.77 -21.69 -29.12
N CYS A 112 -11.56 -20.67 -28.75
CA CYS A 112 -11.24 -19.28 -29.07
C CYS A 112 -9.94 -18.78 -28.42
N LEU A 113 -9.51 -19.41 -27.32
CA LEU A 113 -8.22 -19.07 -26.69
C LEU A 113 -7.01 -19.63 -27.46
N ARG A 114 -7.24 -20.67 -28.29
CA ARG A 114 -6.21 -21.31 -29.13
C ARG A 114 -6.05 -20.64 -30.48
N ASP A 115 -7.04 -19.89 -30.88
CA ASP A 115 -7.05 -19.20 -32.17
C ASP A 115 -6.10 -18.01 -32.16
N ALA A 116 -5.00 -18.13 -32.87
CA ALA A 116 -3.98 -17.08 -33.01
C ALA A 116 -4.53 -15.80 -33.68
N SER A 117 -5.55 -15.91 -34.55
CA SER A 117 -6.18 -14.75 -35.18
C SER A 117 -6.89 -13.84 -34.18
N LEU A 118 -7.31 -14.39 -33.04
CA LEU A 118 -7.98 -13.67 -31.96
C LEU A 118 -7.01 -13.14 -30.88
N ALA A 119 -5.69 -13.29 -31.04
CA ALA A 119 -4.72 -12.92 -30.02
C ALA A 119 -4.76 -11.44 -29.61
N ASN A 120 -5.17 -10.55 -30.51
CA ASN A 120 -5.26 -9.11 -30.27
C ASN A 120 -6.55 -8.70 -29.53
N TYR A 121 -7.52 -9.59 -29.38
CA TYR A 121 -8.72 -9.32 -28.62
C TYR A 121 -8.53 -9.59 -27.12
N PRO A 122 -9.12 -8.80 -26.21
CA PRO A 122 -9.12 -9.12 -24.81
C PRO A 122 -9.86 -10.44 -24.57
N VAL A 123 -9.38 -11.22 -23.61
CA VAL A 123 -10.12 -12.40 -23.16
C VAL A 123 -11.25 -11.97 -22.24
N ILE A 124 -12.46 -12.40 -22.53
CA ILE A 124 -13.63 -12.18 -21.65
C ILE A 124 -14.01 -13.51 -21.02
N ILE A 125 -14.10 -13.54 -19.70
CA ILE A 125 -14.56 -14.69 -18.93
C ILE A 125 -15.87 -14.35 -18.26
N THR A 126 -16.97 -15.04 -18.65
CA THR A 126 -18.31 -14.83 -18.12
C THR A 126 -18.67 -15.88 -17.08
N GLU A 127 -19.65 -15.59 -16.21
CA GLU A 127 -20.19 -16.53 -15.24
C GLU A 127 -21.09 -17.59 -15.89
N GLY A 128 -21.81 -17.21 -16.94
CA GLY A 128 -22.76 -18.08 -17.64
C GLY A 128 -22.62 -17.99 -19.15
N GLU A 129 -23.09 -19.06 -19.83
CA GLU A 129 -23.00 -19.18 -21.28
C GLU A 129 -23.87 -18.13 -22.02
N LEU A 130 -25.01 -17.70 -21.43
CA LEU A 130 -25.84 -16.68 -22.06
C LEU A 130 -25.16 -15.32 -22.11
N ASP A 131 -24.33 -15.04 -21.12
CA ASP A 131 -23.50 -13.82 -21.07
C ASP A 131 -22.38 -13.88 -22.11
N ALA A 132 -21.81 -15.10 -22.29
CA ALA A 132 -20.83 -15.32 -23.34
C ALA A 132 -21.45 -15.14 -24.73
N PHE A 133 -22.67 -15.66 -24.98
CA PHE A 133 -23.39 -15.42 -26.23
C PHE A 133 -23.65 -13.93 -26.47
N ALA A 134 -24.05 -13.18 -25.42
CA ALA A 134 -24.24 -11.74 -25.52
C ALA A 134 -22.97 -10.99 -25.89
N ALA A 135 -21.82 -11.40 -25.32
CA ALA A 135 -20.53 -10.82 -25.68
C ALA A 135 -20.11 -11.17 -27.12
N LEU A 136 -20.28 -12.44 -27.54
CA LEU A 136 -19.99 -12.87 -28.91
C LEU A 136 -20.82 -12.10 -29.93
N GLN A 137 -22.13 -11.99 -29.70
CA GLN A 137 -23.05 -11.24 -30.56
C GLN A 137 -22.68 -9.75 -30.67
N ALA A 138 -22.15 -9.17 -29.58
CA ALA A 138 -21.68 -7.79 -29.55
C ALA A 138 -20.29 -7.59 -30.18
N GLY A 139 -19.69 -8.64 -30.77
CA GLY A 139 -18.42 -8.55 -31.50
C GLY A 139 -17.17 -8.83 -30.68
N PHE A 140 -17.27 -9.56 -29.55
CA PHE A 140 -16.13 -9.98 -28.75
C PHE A 140 -15.83 -11.48 -28.91
N PRO A 141 -15.10 -11.89 -29.96
CA PRO A 141 -14.96 -13.29 -30.33
C PRO A 141 -14.15 -14.12 -29.33
N ARG A 142 -13.28 -13.49 -28.53
CA ARG A 142 -12.41 -14.18 -27.56
C ARG A 142 -13.07 -14.28 -26.18
N THR A 143 -14.31 -14.80 -26.18
CA THR A 143 -15.14 -14.93 -24.96
C THR A 143 -15.32 -16.39 -24.56
N VAL A 144 -15.11 -16.67 -23.29
CA VAL A 144 -15.30 -17.99 -22.66
C VAL A 144 -16.23 -17.87 -21.45
N SER A 145 -16.83 -18.99 -21.02
CA SER A 145 -17.66 -19.02 -19.80
C SER A 145 -17.14 -20.09 -18.84
N VAL A 146 -17.25 -19.82 -17.51
CA VAL A 146 -16.93 -20.84 -16.51
C VAL A 146 -17.97 -21.96 -16.50
N PRO A 147 -17.58 -23.24 -16.29
CA PRO A 147 -18.51 -24.36 -16.39
C PRO A 147 -19.52 -24.45 -15.23
N GLY A 148 -19.17 -23.97 -14.05
CA GLY A 148 -19.87 -24.28 -12.79
C GLY A 148 -20.52 -23.10 -12.06
N GLY A 149 -20.54 -21.88 -12.62
CA GLY A 149 -21.10 -20.68 -11.96
C GLY A 149 -20.35 -20.27 -10.68
N ALA A 150 -20.85 -19.20 -10.04
CA ALA A 150 -20.21 -18.58 -8.87
C ALA A 150 -20.34 -19.45 -7.58
N PRO A 151 -19.32 -19.43 -6.69
CA PRO A 151 -19.40 -20.04 -5.38
C PRO A 151 -20.23 -19.19 -4.40
N SER A 152 -20.80 -19.84 -3.37
CA SER A 152 -21.50 -19.12 -2.30
C SER A 152 -20.57 -18.28 -1.42
N GLU A 153 -19.30 -18.71 -1.27
CA GLU A 153 -18.24 -18.04 -0.52
C GLU A 153 -16.92 -18.11 -1.30
N PRO A 154 -16.00 -17.16 -1.10
CA PRO A 154 -14.67 -17.22 -1.72
C PRO A 154 -13.92 -18.48 -1.29
N ILE A 155 -13.28 -19.14 -2.23
CA ILE A 155 -12.54 -20.39 -1.98
C ILE A 155 -11.08 -20.04 -1.66
N LYS A 156 -10.60 -20.41 -0.46
CA LYS A 156 -9.21 -20.18 -0.03
C LYS A 156 -8.21 -20.91 -0.94
N ASP A 157 -7.01 -20.34 -1.08
CA ASP A 157 -5.92 -20.99 -1.80
C ASP A 157 -5.59 -22.35 -1.15
N GLY A 158 -5.54 -23.39 -1.97
CA GLY A 158 -5.34 -24.77 -1.53
C GLY A 158 -6.60 -25.66 -1.59
N ASP A 159 -7.80 -25.13 -1.30
CA ASP A 159 -9.06 -25.90 -1.35
C ASP A 159 -9.75 -25.88 -2.73
N GLY A 160 -9.30 -25.03 -3.63
CA GLY A 160 -9.95 -24.77 -4.91
C GLY A 160 -9.63 -25.76 -6.04
N GLY A 161 -8.79 -26.78 -5.80
CA GLY A 161 -8.26 -27.63 -6.87
C GLY A 161 -9.31 -28.30 -7.76
N LYS A 162 -10.43 -28.72 -7.21
CA LYS A 162 -11.51 -29.35 -8.01
C LYS A 162 -12.41 -28.34 -8.72
N LYS A 163 -12.79 -27.24 -8.06
CA LYS A 163 -13.74 -26.27 -8.62
C LYS A 163 -13.13 -25.43 -9.74
N TYR A 164 -11.84 -25.10 -9.64
CA TYR A 164 -11.13 -24.28 -10.63
C TYR A 164 -10.17 -25.08 -11.52
N ALA A 165 -10.29 -26.42 -11.53
CA ALA A 165 -9.48 -27.30 -12.39
C ALA A 165 -9.52 -26.91 -13.87
N PHE A 166 -10.62 -26.34 -14.34
CA PHE A 166 -10.77 -25.81 -15.69
C PHE A 166 -9.76 -24.69 -16.04
N LEU A 167 -9.27 -23.95 -15.05
CA LEU A 167 -8.24 -22.93 -15.28
C LEU A 167 -6.89 -23.53 -15.56
N GLU A 168 -6.55 -24.70 -14.97
CA GLU A 168 -5.29 -25.38 -15.27
C GLU A 168 -5.22 -25.84 -16.73
N GLU A 169 -6.33 -26.30 -17.31
CA GLU A 169 -6.42 -26.66 -18.73
C GLU A 169 -6.29 -25.43 -19.64
N ALA A 170 -6.80 -24.26 -19.20
CA ALA A 170 -6.71 -23.01 -19.94
C ALA A 170 -5.41 -22.23 -19.70
N LYS A 171 -4.59 -22.65 -18.72
CA LYS A 171 -3.44 -21.90 -18.20
C LYS A 171 -2.43 -21.52 -19.30
N ALA A 172 -2.07 -22.46 -20.15
CA ALA A 172 -1.12 -22.24 -21.24
C ALA A 172 -1.63 -21.14 -22.21
N TYR A 173 -2.92 -21.14 -22.52
CA TYR A 173 -3.55 -20.19 -23.44
C TYR A 173 -3.78 -18.81 -22.82
N LEU A 174 -3.89 -18.75 -21.49
CA LEU A 174 -4.05 -17.52 -20.74
C LEU A 174 -2.72 -16.91 -20.28
N ALA A 175 -1.61 -17.64 -20.38
CA ALA A 175 -0.30 -17.21 -19.86
C ALA A 175 0.14 -15.84 -20.42
N ASP A 176 0.04 -15.66 -21.72
CA ASP A 176 0.50 -14.45 -22.41
C ASP A 176 -0.57 -13.37 -22.58
N CYS A 177 -1.79 -13.60 -22.07
CA CYS A 177 -2.86 -12.62 -22.13
C CYS A 177 -2.57 -11.43 -21.21
N ARG A 178 -2.42 -10.24 -21.82
CA ARG A 178 -2.15 -9.00 -21.07
C ARG A 178 -3.39 -8.45 -20.39
N GLU A 179 -4.57 -8.71 -20.93
CA GLU A 179 -5.86 -8.22 -20.44
C GLU A 179 -6.88 -9.35 -20.41
N ILE A 180 -7.51 -9.53 -19.24
CA ILE A 180 -8.59 -10.49 -19.01
C ILE A 180 -9.75 -9.73 -18.35
N ILE A 181 -10.91 -9.70 -19.01
CA ILE A 181 -12.11 -9.05 -18.51
C ILE A 181 -13.00 -10.11 -17.84
N LEU A 182 -13.21 -9.95 -16.54
CA LEU A 182 -14.06 -10.82 -15.73
C LEU A 182 -15.49 -10.27 -15.74
N ALA A 183 -16.32 -10.82 -16.60
CA ALA A 183 -17.70 -10.44 -16.81
C ALA A 183 -18.63 -11.36 -16.00
N VAL A 184 -18.53 -11.30 -14.68
CA VAL A 184 -19.33 -12.07 -13.73
C VAL A 184 -20.59 -11.31 -13.34
N ASP A 185 -21.58 -11.98 -12.74
CA ASP A 185 -22.84 -11.34 -12.30
C ASP A 185 -22.56 -10.23 -11.28
N GLY A 186 -23.34 -9.16 -11.31
CA GLY A 186 -23.24 -8.01 -10.41
C GLY A 186 -23.85 -8.23 -9.02
N ASP A 187 -23.92 -9.48 -8.55
CA ASP A 187 -24.43 -9.87 -7.24
C ASP A 187 -23.32 -10.35 -6.29
N ALA A 188 -23.70 -10.73 -5.06
CA ALA A 188 -22.74 -11.17 -4.04
C ALA A 188 -21.98 -12.45 -4.44
N LYS A 189 -22.61 -13.36 -5.19
CA LYS A 189 -21.96 -14.59 -5.65
C LYS A 189 -20.98 -14.30 -6.78
N GLY A 190 -21.37 -13.45 -7.73
CA GLY A 190 -20.48 -12.98 -8.78
C GLY A 190 -19.25 -12.26 -8.20
N ALA A 191 -19.41 -11.47 -7.12
CA ALA A 191 -18.27 -10.86 -6.43
C ALA A 191 -17.28 -11.90 -5.87
N ASN A 192 -17.75 -13.05 -5.35
CA ASN A 192 -16.89 -14.15 -4.92
C ASN A 192 -16.13 -14.77 -6.09
N LEU A 193 -16.82 -15.01 -7.21
CA LEU A 193 -16.19 -15.52 -8.43
C LEU A 193 -15.14 -14.55 -8.99
N LEU A 194 -15.46 -13.25 -9.00
CA LEU A 194 -14.52 -12.19 -9.40
C LEU A 194 -13.23 -12.26 -8.57
N HIS A 195 -13.39 -12.32 -7.24
CA HIS A 195 -12.24 -12.41 -6.33
C HIS A 195 -11.38 -13.64 -6.64
N ASP A 196 -12.00 -14.82 -6.73
CA ASP A 196 -11.33 -16.08 -6.93
C ASP A 196 -10.59 -16.17 -8.28
N LEU A 197 -11.25 -15.73 -9.36
CA LEU A 197 -10.64 -15.68 -10.69
C LEU A 197 -9.50 -14.66 -10.74
N ALA A 198 -9.68 -13.47 -10.18
CA ALA A 198 -8.66 -12.43 -10.20
C ALA A 198 -7.39 -12.85 -9.44
N VAL A 199 -7.52 -13.55 -8.31
CA VAL A 199 -6.36 -14.10 -7.57
C VAL A 199 -5.61 -15.12 -8.42
N ARG A 200 -6.32 -16.09 -9.01
CA ARG A 200 -5.72 -17.19 -9.78
C ARG A 200 -5.15 -16.77 -11.12
N LEU A 201 -5.76 -15.77 -11.76
CA LEU A 201 -5.33 -15.24 -13.05
C LEU A 201 -4.34 -14.09 -12.95
N ASN A 202 -3.97 -13.64 -11.77
CA ASN A 202 -3.19 -12.44 -11.45
C ASN A 202 -3.99 -11.13 -11.64
N LYS A 203 -4.34 -10.51 -10.52
CA LYS A 203 -5.11 -9.24 -10.47
C LYS A 203 -4.57 -8.12 -11.37
N ALA A 204 -3.25 -8.11 -11.60
CA ALA A 204 -2.61 -7.05 -12.39
C ALA A 204 -3.07 -7.01 -13.86
N ARG A 205 -3.57 -8.12 -14.39
CA ARG A 205 -4.08 -8.23 -15.77
C ARG A 205 -5.59 -8.45 -15.86
N CYS A 206 -6.29 -8.39 -14.72
CA CYS A 206 -7.73 -8.56 -14.66
C CYS A 206 -8.46 -7.22 -14.59
N LYS A 207 -9.52 -7.11 -15.37
CA LYS A 207 -10.52 -6.06 -15.30
C LYS A 207 -11.87 -6.65 -14.86
N TRP A 208 -12.73 -5.81 -14.35
CA TRP A 208 -14.12 -6.17 -13.96
C TRP A 208 -15.12 -5.20 -14.53
N LEU A 209 -16.39 -5.61 -14.64
CA LEU A 209 -17.44 -4.82 -15.25
C LEU A 209 -18.32 -4.14 -14.20
N THR A 210 -18.77 -2.94 -14.54
CA THR A 210 -19.90 -2.27 -13.87
C THR A 210 -21.07 -2.25 -14.84
N TYR A 211 -22.16 -2.90 -14.47
CA TYR A 211 -23.33 -2.98 -15.33
C TYR A 211 -24.18 -1.71 -15.30
N PRO A 212 -24.88 -1.38 -16.40
CA PRO A 212 -25.86 -0.31 -16.45
C PRO A 212 -26.99 -0.51 -15.43
N LYS A 213 -27.69 0.58 -15.11
CA LYS A 213 -28.80 0.52 -14.16
C LYS A 213 -29.88 -0.50 -14.62
N GLY A 214 -30.22 -1.43 -13.74
CA GLY A 214 -31.20 -2.47 -13.98
C GLY A 214 -30.65 -3.75 -14.60
N CYS A 215 -29.35 -3.80 -14.93
CA CYS A 215 -28.68 -5.00 -15.43
C CYS A 215 -27.79 -5.58 -14.35
N LYS A 216 -27.70 -6.89 -14.28
CA LYS A 216 -26.79 -7.62 -13.40
C LYS A 216 -25.72 -8.43 -14.15
N ASP A 217 -25.92 -8.65 -15.45
CA ASP A 217 -25.08 -9.45 -16.32
C ASP A 217 -25.09 -8.89 -17.76
N LEU A 218 -24.28 -9.48 -18.65
CA LEU A 218 -24.18 -9.05 -20.04
C LEU A 218 -25.45 -9.39 -20.85
N ASN A 219 -26.17 -10.46 -20.53
CA ASN A 219 -27.41 -10.79 -21.18
C ASN A 219 -28.52 -9.78 -20.85
N ASP A 220 -28.59 -9.31 -19.61
CA ASP A 220 -29.48 -8.20 -19.25
C ASP A 220 -29.13 -6.91 -19.99
N ALA A 221 -27.83 -6.60 -20.12
CA ALA A 221 -27.35 -5.43 -20.87
C ALA A 221 -27.73 -5.53 -22.36
N LEU A 222 -27.60 -6.72 -22.96
CA LEU A 222 -28.05 -6.96 -24.33
C LEU A 222 -29.55 -6.74 -24.49
N ARG A 223 -30.36 -7.31 -23.60
CA ARG A 223 -31.82 -7.19 -23.64
C ARG A 223 -32.33 -5.76 -23.51
N MET A 224 -31.68 -4.97 -22.63
CA MET A 224 -32.17 -3.61 -22.33
C MET A 224 -31.58 -2.55 -23.25
N TYR A 225 -30.34 -2.72 -23.70
CA TYR A 225 -29.59 -1.69 -24.40
C TYR A 225 -28.98 -2.16 -25.75
N GLY A 226 -29.29 -3.41 -26.17
CA GLY A 226 -28.78 -4.00 -27.40
C GLY A 226 -27.26 -4.23 -27.37
N GLU A 227 -26.68 -4.58 -28.50
CA GLU A 227 -25.24 -4.86 -28.66
C GLU A 227 -24.37 -3.68 -28.25
N ARG A 228 -24.78 -2.45 -28.58
CA ARG A 228 -24.09 -1.23 -28.17
C ARG A 228 -24.00 -1.10 -26.66
N GLY A 229 -25.01 -1.54 -25.91
CA GLY A 229 -25.00 -1.55 -24.46
C GLY A 229 -23.96 -2.52 -23.91
N VAL A 230 -23.83 -3.70 -24.51
CA VAL A 230 -22.80 -4.69 -24.17
C VAL A 230 -21.41 -4.15 -24.50
N GLN A 231 -21.21 -3.58 -25.69
CA GLN A 231 -19.95 -2.98 -26.13
C GLN A 231 -19.48 -1.89 -25.15
N GLN A 232 -20.36 -0.95 -24.80
CA GLN A 232 -20.04 0.12 -23.85
C GLN A 232 -19.72 -0.41 -22.46
N THR A 233 -20.42 -1.45 -22.00
CA THR A 233 -20.17 -2.09 -20.71
C THR A 233 -18.77 -2.69 -20.67
N ILE A 234 -18.39 -3.43 -21.72
CA ILE A 234 -17.08 -4.08 -21.84
C ILE A 234 -15.95 -3.04 -22.00
N GLN A 235 -16.15 -2.02 -22.83
CA GLN A 235 -15.17 -0.93 -23.03
C GLN A 235 -14.89 -0.13 -21.74
N ARG A 236 -15.86 -0.04 -20.84
CA ARG A 236 -15.73 0.63 -19.53
C ARG A 236 -15.19 -0.27 -18.42
N ALA A 237 -14.68 -1.45 -18.76
CA ALA A 237 -14.09 -2.37 -17.79
C ALA A 237 -12.96 -1.71 -16.98
N GLN A 238 -13.01 -1.87 -15.67
CA GLN A 238 -12.08 -1.26 -14.73
C GLN A 238 -11.03 -2.26 -14.27
N TRP A 239 -9.78 -1.84 -14.12
CA TRP A 239 -8.74 -2.69 -13.58
C TRP A 239 -9.03 -3.11 -12.15
N CYS A 240 -8.78 -4.39 -11.84
CA CYS A 240 -8.80 -4.86 -10.46
C CYS A 240 -7.74 -4.13 -9.65
N LYS A 241 -8.11 -3.64 -8.47
CA LYS A 241 -7.18 -2.92 -7.60
C LYS A 241 -6.03 -3.82 -7.14
N VAL A 242 -4.81 -3.41 -7.42
CA VAL A 242 -3.59 -4.03 -6.90
C VAL A 242 -3.10 -3.17 -5.76
N GLY A 243 -3.01 -3.76 -4.55
CA GLY A 243 -2.55 -3.03 -3.37
C GLY A 243 -1.15 -2.42 -3.60
N GLY A 244 -1.01 -1.13 -3.28
CA GLY A 244 0.26 -0.43 -3.45
C GLY A 244 0.50 0.20 -4.82
N LEU A 245 -0.37 -0.04 -5.81
CA LEU A 245 -0.32 0.60 -7.13
C LEU A 245 -1.51 1.55 -7.29
N TYR A 246 -1.23 2.85 -7.41
CA TYR A 246 -2.23 3.92 -7.52
C TYR A 246 -1.83 4.91 -8.61
N ARG A 247 -2.81 5.45 -9.32
CA ARG A 247 -2.64 6.68 -10.10
C ARG A 247 -2.78 7.89 -9.15
N MET A 248 -2.31 9.05 -9.56
CA MET A 248 -2.44 10.26 -8.74
C MET A 248 -3.91 10.59 -8.44
N SER A 249 -4.81 10.34 -9.37
CA SER A 249 -6.26 10.50 -9.20
C SER A 249 -6.89 9.57 -8.16
N ASP A 250 -6.25 8.44 -7.86
CA ASP A 250 -6.73 7.45 -6.89
C ASP A 250 -6.32 7.80 -5.45
N LEU A 251 -5.39 8.75 -5.32
CA LEU A 251 -4.84 9.19 -4.03
C LEU A 251 -5.58 10.46 -3.58
N PRO A 252 -6.17 10.45 -2.37
CA PRO A 252 -6.77 11.67 -1.83
C PRO A 252 -5.70 12.75 -1.65
N PRO A 253 -6.05 14.04 -1.82
CA PRO A 253 -5.14 15.14 -1.52
C PRO A 253 -4.60 15.01 -0.09
N LEU A 254 -3.29 15.08 0.06
CA LEU A 254 -2.62 15.05 1.36
C LEU A 254 -1.97 16.41 1.61
N THR A 255 -2.38 17.08 2.68
CA THR A 255 -1.70 18.28 3.17
C THR A 255 -0.58 17.85 4.11
N PRO A 256 0.70 18.14 3.79
CA PRO A 256 1.80 17.84 4.70
C PRO A 256 1.61 18.58 6.03
N PRO A 257 2.06 18.01 7.17
CA PRO A 257 2.09 18.73 8.44
C PRO A 257 2.94 20.01 8.30
N PRO A 258 2.50 21.15 8.85
CA PRO A 258 3.30 22.37 8.80
C PRO A 258 4.58 22.21 9.64
N PRO A 259 5.70 22.82 9.23
CA PRO A 259 6.90 22.90 10.04
C PRO A 259 6.73 23.95 11.15
N HIS A 260 7.31 23.67 12.32
CA HIS A 260 7.23 24.54 13.50
C HIS A 260 8.62 25.06 13.86
N ASP A 261 8.69 26.35 14.13
CA ASP A 261 9.90 27.01 14.59
C ASP A 261 10.22 26.65 16.05
N ILE A 262 11.49 26.33 16.29
CA ILE A 262 12.00 25.99 17.63
C ILE A 262 12.21 27.24 18.48
N GLY A 263 12.47 28.39 17.86
CA GLY A 263 12.75 29.65 18.54
C GLY A 263 14.20 29.78 19.01
N ILE A 264 15.13 29.07 18.38
CA ILE A 264 16.57 29.31 18.50
C ILE A 264 16.98 30.21 17.34
N VAL A 265 17.42 31.43 17.63
CA VAL A 265 17.73 32.44 16.63
C VAL A 265 18.74 31.93 15.59
N GLY A 266 18.44 32.13 14.31
CA GLY A 266 19.27 31.64 13.20
C GLY A 266 19.10 30.15 12.86
N LEU A 267 18.65 29.33 13.80
CA LEU A 267 18.44 27.90 13.54
C LEU A 267 17.21 27.65 12.65
N GLU A 268 16.24 28.54 12.65
CA GLU A 268 15.01 28.46 11.83
C GLU A 268 15.29 28.42 10.32
N ALA A 269 16.41 28.94 9.87
CA ALA A 269 16.86 28.85 8.49
C ALA A 269 17.35 27.42 8.12
N HIS A 270 17.73 26.64 9.13
CA HIS A 270 18.39 25.35 8.97
C HIS A 270 17.53 24.19 9.49
N TYR A 271 16.74 24.42 10.53
CA TYR A 271 15.94 23.37 11.16
C TYR A 271 14.65 23.89 11.77
N ARG A 272 13.54 23.39 11.24
CA ARG A 272 12.20 23.48 11.80
C ARG A 272 11.67 22.08 12.03
N ILE A 273 10.91 21.88 13.08
CA ILE A 273 10.34 20.57 13.42
C ILE A 273 9.05 20.35 12.63
N ARG A 274 8.99 19.21 11.93
CA ARG A 274 7.78 18.76 11.27
C ARG A 274 7.39 17.38 11.77
N LEU A 275 6.09 17.16 12.04
CA LEU A 275 5.57 15.87 12.50
C LEU A 275 5.69 14.82 11.38
N GLY A 276 6.11 13.62 11.76
CA GLY A 276 6.36 12.51 10.86
C GLY A 276 7.81 12.41 10.36
N ASP A 277 8.67 13.37 10.69
CA ASP A 277 10.09 13.34 10.34
C ASP A 277 10.93 12.62 11.40
N PHE A 278 11.98 11.99 10.92
CA PHE A 278 13.00 11.31 11.73
C PHE A 278 14.32 12.08 11.68
N ALA A 279 14.78 12.54 12.83
CA ALA A 279 16.03 13.26 12.99
C ALA A 279 17.06 12.42 13.74
N VAL A 280 18.31 12.49 13.32
CA VAL A 280 19.46 11.95 14.05
C VAL A 280 20.34 13.07 14.56
N VAL A 281 20.74 13.00 15.83
CA VAL A 281 21.66 13.94 16.47
C VAL A 281 22.91 13.20 16.88
N THR A 282 24.08 13.67 16.40
CA THR A 282 25.35 13.09 16.75
C THR A 282 26.35 14.14 17.22
N GLY A 283 27.45 13.68 17.76
CA GLY A 283 28.52 14.50 18.31
C GLY A 283 29.33 13.69 19.32
N ILE A 284 30.51 14.15 19.61
CA ILE A 284 31.42 13.50 20.59
C ILE A 284 30.73 13.46 21.96
N PRO A 285 30.91 12.41 22.79
CA PRO A 285 30.44 12.38 24.16
C PRO A 285 30.83 13.65 24.92
N GLY A 286 29.91 14.24 25.71
CA GLY A 286 30.14 15.48 26.45
C GLY A 286 30.10 16.78 25.64
N HIS A 287 29.86 16.75 24.33
CA HIS A 287 29.76 17.95 23.50
C HIS A 287 28.34 18.61 23.50
N GLY A 288 27.39 18.11 24.31
CA GLY A 288 26.12 18.78 24.54
C GLY A 288 24.95 18.31 23.65
N LYS A 289 25.00 17.09 23.12
CA LYS A 289 23.87 16.52 22.33
C LYS A 289 22.55 16.53 23.10
N SER A 290 22.54 15.88 24.29
CA SER A 290 21.36 15.78 25.15
C SER A 290 20.90 17.16 25.62
N SER A 291 21.84 18.07 25.93
CA SER A 291 21.53 19.45 26.30
C SER A 291 20.80 20.20 25.19
N PHE A 292 21.26 20.06 23.95
CA PHE A 292 20.59 20.65 22.78
C PHE A 292 19.18 20.07 22.58
N VAL A 293 19.05 18.75 22.64
CA VAL A 293 17.74 18.09 22.45
C VAL A 293 16.77 18.46 23.57
N ASN A 294 17.24 18.52 24.82
CA ASN A 294 16.43 18.99 25.95
C ASN A 294 15.92 20.43 25.73
N GLU A 295 16.81 21.34 25.28
CA GLU A 295 16.40 22.73 24.96
C GLU A 295 15.37 22.77 23.86
N VAL A 296 15.56 22.00 22.77
CA VAL A 296 14.59 21.92 21.67
C VAL A 296 13.23 21.48 22.20
N CYS A 297 13.17 20.41 23.00
CA CYS A 297 11.92 19.90 23.57
C CYS A 297 11.26 20.92 24.51
N CYS A 298 12.05 21.59 25.37
CA CYS A 298 11.56 22.66 26.24
C CYS A 298 10.96 23.83 25.47
N ARG A 299 11.63 24.27 24.42
CA ARG A 299 11.12 25.36 23.57
C ARG A 299 9.85 24.98 22.83
N MET A 300 9.76 23.75 22.33
CA MET A 300 8.54 23.24 21.71
C MET A 300 7.38 23.16 22.69
N ALA A 301 7.63 22.76 23.94
CA ALA A 301 6.64 22.79 25.01
C ALA A 301 6.16 24.21 25.31
N GLN A 302 7.08 25.18 25.45
CA GLN A 302 6.72 26.58 25.74
C GLN A 302 6.02 27.30 24.57
N ARG A 303 6.50 27.10 23.33
CA ARG A 303 5.99 27.84 22.17
C ARG A 303 4.73 27.23 21.56
N HIS A 304 4.63 25.91 21.57
CA HIS A 304 3.59 25.17 20.86
C HIS A 304 2.73 24.28 21.76
N GLY A 305 3.04 24.22 23.07
CA GLY A 305 2.32 23.37 24.03
C GLY A 305 2.53 21.86 23.79
N TRP A 306 3.59 21.48 23.08
CA TRP A 306 3.84 20.09 22.73
C TRP A 306 4.35 19.28 23.91
N SER A 307 3.95 18.00 23.94
CA SER A 307 4.48 17.03 24.88
C SER A 307 5.60 16.19 24.23
N THR A 308 6.59 15.84 25.04
CA THR A 308 7.76 15.03 24.66
C THR A 308 7.81 13.76 25.50
N ALA A 309 8.12 12.63 24.85
CA ALA A 309 8.45 11.38 25.51
C ALA A 309 9.95 11.10 25.38
N PHE A 310 10.64 11.00 26.52
CA PHE A 310 12.06 10.67 26.59
C PHE A 310 12.25 9.18 26.93
N ALA A 311 12.89 8.43 26.04
CA ALA A 311 13.53 7.16 26.32
C ALA A 311 15.02 7.45 26.56
N SER A 312 15.37 7.78 27.78
CA SER A 312 16.70 8.24 28.17
C SER A 312 17.34 7.20 29.06
N PHE A 313 18.46 6.64 28.62
CA PHE A 313 19.11 5.49 29.27
C PHE A 313 20.43 5.87 29.99
N GLU A 314 20.97 7.07 29.69
CA GLU A 314 22.16 7.61 30.38
C GLU A 314 21.80 8.59 31.51
N GLN A 315 20.63 9.24 31.45
CA GLN A 315 20.24 10.29 32.38
C GLN A 315 19.05 9.85 33.23
N ALA A 316 19.19 9.97 34.56
CA ALA A 316 18.11 9.67 35.48
C ALA A 316 17.04 10.77 35.44
N PRO A 317 15.77 10.44 35.14
CA PRO A 317 14.68 11.43 35.07
C PRO A 317 14.50 12.22 36.37
N GLN A 318 14.60 11.55 37.52
CA GLN A 318 14.34 12.12 38.84
C GLN A 318 15.38 13.18 39.26
N THR A 319 16.57 13.14 38.70
CA THR A 319 17.68 14.04 39.04
C THR A 319 18.11 14.89 37.87
N ASP A 320 18.59 14.27 36.78
CA ASP A 320 19.26 14.98 35.71
C ASP A 320 18.27 15.74 34.82
N HIS A 321 17.24 15.05 34.30
CA HIS A 321 16.21 15.71 33.52
C HIS A 321 15.43 16.72 34.36
N ARG A 322 15.00 16.35 35.56
CA ARG A 322 14.21 17.23 36.43
C ARG A 322 14.95 18.55 36.69
N ARG A 323 16.25 18.49 37.06
CA ARG A 323 17.07 19.68 37.27
C ARG A 323 17.20 20.53 36.01
N ALA A 324 17.51 19.93 34.88
CA ALA A 324 17.67 20.64 33.61
C ALA A 324 16.36 21.33 33.18
N LEU A 325 15.24 20.63 33.24
CA LEU A 325 13.92 21.15 32.86
C LEU A 325 13.43 22.25 33.79
N ARG A 326 13.67 22.14 35.11
CA ARG A 326 13.39 23.19 36.11
C ARG A 326 14.21 24.45 35.81
N SER A 327 15.52 24.30 35.57
CA SER A 327 16.42 25.42 35.25
C SER A 327 16.02 26.11 33.96
N PHE A 328 15.60 25.35 32.95
CA PHE A 328 15.07 25.94 31.72
C PHE A 328 13.78 26.73 31.96
N TYR A 329 12.83 26.15 32.70
CA TYR A 329 11.54 26.79 33.00
C TYR A 329 11.71 28.12 33.73
N ALA A 330 12.46 28.11 34.84
CA ALA A 330 12.67 29.29 35.67
C ALA A 330 13.77 30.23 35.18
N SER A 331 14.55 29.84 34.16
CA SER A 331 15.68 30.60 33.62
C SER A 331 16.75 30.94 34.67
N LYS A 332 17.00 30.04 35.62
CA LYS A 332 17.99 30.13 36.70
C LYS A 332 18.35 28.76 37.26
N ARG A 333 19.40 28.70 38.07
CA ARG A 333 19.80 27.43 38.73
C ARG A 333 18.69 26.92 39.63
N GLU A 334 18.50 25.62 39.68
CA GLU A 334 17.53 24.97 40.57
C GLU A 334 17.73 25.37 42.05
N ALA A 335 18.98 25.48 42.50
CA ALA A 335 19.35 25.87 43.84
C ALA A 335 18.93 27.31 44.23
N GLU A 336 18.58 28.15 43.25
CA GLU A 336 18.15 29.54 43.40
C GLU A 336 16.61 29.68 43.34
N MET A 337 15.90 28.57 43.12
CA MET A 337 14.43 28.57 43.04
C MET A 337 13.79 28.55 44.39
N SER A 338 12.70 29.31 44.55
CA SER A 338 11.80 29.19 45.66
C SER A 338 10.93 27.92 45.55
N ASP A 339 10.36 27.47 46.66
CA ASP A 339 9.45 26.31 46.72
C ASP A 339 8.26 26.46 45.73
N LEU A 340 7.76 27.69 45.57
CA LEU A 340 6.68 27.98 44.63
C LEU A 340 7.15 27.76 43.17
N GLU A 341 8.33 28.24 42.82
CA GLU A 341 8.90 28.06 41.48
C GLU A 341 9.21 26.59 41.18
N LEU A 342 9.73 25.85 42.15
CA LEU A 342 9.93 24.42 42.04
C LEU A 342 8.60 23.69 41.79
N THR A 343 7.56 24.03 42.54
CA THR A 343 6.22 23.45 42.35
C THR A 343 5.62 23.76 41.00
N GLN A 344 5.77 24.99 40.51
CA GLN A 344 5.28 25.41 39.20
C GLN A 344 6.06 24.74 38.08
N ALA A 345 7.39 24.61 38.22
CA ALA A 345 8.23 23.92 37.24
C ALA A 345 7.88 22.44 37.16
N ASP A 346 7.68 21.75 38.29
CA ASP A 346 7.28 20.35 38.32
C ASP A 346 5.88 20.15 37.68
N ALA A 347 4.92 21.01 37.94
CA ALA A 347 3.62 20.94 37.29
C ALA A 347 3.69 21.16 35.77
N TRP A 348 4.64 22.00 35.31
CA TRP A 348 4.91 22.16 33.88
C TRP A 348 5.60 20.93 33.29
N ILE A 349 6.55 20.31 34.00
CA ILE A 349 7.22 19.08 33.59
C ILE A 349 6.20 17.95 33.46
N ASP A 350 5.35 17.73 34.46
CA ASP A 350 4.33 16.68 34.45
C ASP A 350 3.34 16.83 33.28
N ARG A 351 3.07 18.07 32.87
CA ARG A 351 2.18 18.35 31.73
C ARG A 351 2.79 18.05 30.39
N HIS A 352 4.10 18.29 30.23
CA HIS A 352 4.74 18.30 28.91
C HIS A 352 5.75 17.18 28.69
N PHE A 353 6.14 16.44 29.73
CA PHE A 353 7.20 15.44 29.59
C PHE A 353 6.78 14.10 30.18
N SER A 354 7.11 13.05 29.47
CA SER A 354 6.97 11.66 29.91
C SER A 354 8.32 10.97 29.80
N PHE A 355 8.64 10.11 30.75
CA PHE A 355 9.91 9.41 30.80
C PHE A 355 9.67 7.92 30.71
N ILE A 356 10.37 7.27 29.78
CA ILE A 356 10.35 5.83 29.55
C ILE A 356 11.59 5.29 30.27
N VAL A 357 11.34 4.55 31.33
CA VAL A 357 12.38 3.99 32.22
C VAL A 357 12.16 2.49 32.27
N PRO A 358 13.17 1.67 31.90
CA PRO A 358 13.06 0.23 32.04
C PRO A 358 13.11 -0.20 33.51
N ASP A 359 12.45 -1.31 33.84
CA ASP A 359 12.66 -2.02 35.10
C ASP A 359 14.07 -2.67 35.12
N GLU A 360 14.58 -3.04 36.32
CA GLU A 360 15.98 -3.51 36.48
C GLU A 360 16.32 -4.75 35.63
N ASP A 361 15.35 -5.61 35.34
CA ASP A 361 15.54 -6.86 34.59
C ASP A 361 14.97 -6.79 33.14
N GLU A 362 14.67 -5.61 32.62
CA GLU A 362 13.96 -5.46 31.35
C GLU A 362 14.95 -5.14 30.20
N ASP A 363 14.90 -5.93 29.11
CA ASP A 363 15.70 -5.68 27.91
C ASP A 363 15.15 -4.47 27.15
N VAL A 364 16.00 -3.48 26.91
CA VAL A 364 15.65 -2.23 26.18
C VAL A 364 15.75 -2.46 24.67
N THR A 365 14.87 -3.29 24.16
CA THR A 365 14.85 -3.60 22.72
C THR A 365 14.19 -2.48 21.92
N LEU A 366 14.43 -2.46 20.59
CA LEU A 366 13.73 -1.54 19.68
C LEU A 366 12.21 -1.65 19.81
N GLU A 367 11.68 -2.87 19.89
CA GLU A 367 10.24 -3.11 20.00
C GLU A 367 9.70 -2.56 21.31
N TRP A 368 10.38 -2.82 22.42
CA TRP A 368 10.02 -2.29 23.73
C TRP A 368 9.96 -0.75 23.73
N VAL A 369 10.99 -0.09 23.21
CA VAL A 369 11.03 1.38 23.10
C VAL A 369 9.88 1.92 22.25
N LEU A 370 9.60 1.30 21.10
CA LEU A 370 8.50 1.73 20.23
C LEU A 370 7.13 1.53 20.87
N GLN A 371 6.92 0.47 21.63
CA GLN A 371 5.68 0.23 22.37
C GLN A 371 5.43 1.31 23.42
N HIS A 372 6.46 1.69 24.21
CA HIS A 372 6.35 2.72 25.23
C HIS A 372 6.19 4.13 24.64
N LEU A 373 6.91 4.44 23.54
CA LEU A 373 6.66 5.67 22.78
C LEU A 373 5.23 5.74 22.25
N ALA A 374 4.68 4.62 21.76
CA ALA A 374 3.29 4.57 21.29
C ALA A 374 2.30 4.85 22.45
N ALA A 375 2.58 4.30 23.63
CA ALA A 375 1.77 4.56 24.84
C ALA A 375 1.82 6.05 25.22
N ALA A 376 2.98 6.69 25.17
CA ALA A 376 3.13 8.12 25.44
C ALA A 376 2.39 8.99 24.41
N VAL A 377 2.41 8.61 23.13
CA VAL A 377 1.62 9.32 22.10
C VAL A 377 0.13 9.20 22.38
N ILE A 378 -0.35 7.99 22.70
CA ILE A 378 -1.78 7.73 22.89
C ILE A 378 -2.31 8.37 24.17
N ARG A 379 -1.54 8.30 25.28
CA ARG A 379 -1.98 8.73 26.61
C ARG A 379 -1.73 10.21 26.87
N ASN A 380 -0.59 10.72 26.40
CA ASN A 380 -0.08 12.04 26.77
C ASN A 380 0.05 12.98 25.54
N ASP A 381 -0.48 12.57 24.39
CA ASP A 381 -0.42 13.31 23.12
C ASP A 381 1.01 13.77 22.75
N ALA A 382 2.01 12.93 23.03
CA ALA A 382 3.40 13.25 22.75
C ALA A 382 3.59 13.54 21.24
N LYS A 383 4.14 14.72 20.94
CA LYS A 383 4.46 15.16 19.56
C LYS A 383 5.91 14.94 19.22
N ILE A 384 6.78 14.81 20.24
CA ILE A 384 8.20 14.52 20.09
C ILE A 384 8.51 13.23 20.85
N GLY A 385 9.22 12.33 20.20
CA GLY A 385 9.85 11.17 20.84
C GLY A 385 11.37 11.34 20.80
N VAL A 386 12.04 11.06 21.89
CA VAL A 386 13.50 11.12 22.00
C VAL A 386 14.04 9.76 22.45
N ILE A 387 15.08 9.26 21.78
CA ILE A 387 15.88 8.09 22.19
C ILE A 387 17.29 8.59 22.47
N ASP A 388 17.76 8.50 23.71
CA ASP A 388 19.06 9.04 24.16
C ASP A 388 19.80 8.09 25.10
N PRO A 389 20.86 7.42 24.62
CA PRO A 389 21.26 7.29 23.21
C PRO A 389 20.84 5.93 22.60
N TRP A 390 20.94 5.81 21.30
CA TRP A 390 20.81 4.56 20.53
C TRP A 390 21.73 3.44 21.03
N ASN A 391 22.95 3.81 21.42
CA ASN A 391 24.02 2.88 21.76
C ASN A 391 23.80 2.13 23.09
N GLU A 392 22.90 2.61 23.95
CA GLU A 392 22.55 1.98 25.23
C GLU A 392 21.33 1.03 25.11
N MET A 393 20.78 0.87 23.92
CA MET A 393 19.71 -0.09 23.67
C MET A 393 20.26 -1.51 23.44
N ASP A 394 19.45 -2.52 23.80
CA ASP A 394 19.77 -3.91 23.51
C ASP A 394 19.46 -4.24 22.05
N HIS A 395 20.51 -4.40 21.28
CA HIS A 395 20.40 -4.71 19.84
C HIS A 395 20.22 -6.21 19.60
N ILE A 396 19.11 -6.77 20.15
CA ILE A 396 18.73 -8.17 19.91
C ILE A 396 18.35 -8.33 18.44
N ARG A 397 19.05 -9.21 17.74
CA ARG A 397 18.92 -9.42 16.30
C ARG A 397 18.87 -10.89 15.93
N PRO A 398 18.23 -11.28 14.81
CA PRO A 398 18.31 -12.63 14.28
C PRO A 398 19.76 -13.07 14.05
N PRO A 399 20.09 -14.36 14.22
CA PRO A 399 21.47 -14.87 14.11
C PRO A 399 22.12 -14.65 12.73
N ASP A 400 21.31 -14.57 11.68
CA ASP A 400 21.71 -14.35 10.29
C ASP A 400 21.83 -12.87 9.89
N MET A 401 21.55 -11.94 10.82
CA MET A 401 21.59 -10.50 10.56
C MET A 401 22.83 -9.86 11.25
N ASN A 402 23.69 -9.22 10.48
CA ASN A 402 24.79 -8.45 11.05
C ASN A 402 24.32 -7.09 11.62
N LEU A 403 25.17 -6.42 12.40
CA LEU A 403 24.82 -5.17 13.09
C LEU A 403 24.47 -4.04 12.11
N THR A 404 25.14 -3.94 10.97
CA THR A 404 24.85 -2.94 9.93
C THR A 404 23.47 -3.16 9.30
N GLU A 405 23.12 -4.41 9.03
CA GLU A 405 21.80 -4.78 8.50
C GLU A 405 20.69 -4.49 9.52
N TYR A 406 20.94 -4.87 10.79
CA TYR A 406 20.01 -4.57 11.88
C TYR A 406 19.80 -3.07 12.06
N THR A 407 20.88 -2.27 12.08
CA THR A 407 20.78 -0.80 12.16
C THR A 407 19.95 -0.25 10.99
N GLY A 408 20.17 -0.80 9.79
CA GLY A 408 19.38 -0.45 8.62
C GLY A 408 17.89 -0.79 8.74
N PHE A 409 17.56 -1.92 9.34
CA PHE A 409 16.20 -2.35 9.66
C PHE A 409 15.58 -1.44 10.73
N ALA A 410 16.28 -1.22 11.83
CA ALA A 410 15.82 -0.42 12.94
C ALA A 410 15.49 1.03 12.53
N ILE A 411 16.37 1.69 11.77
CA ILE A 411 16.10 3.03 11.24
C ILE A 411 14.84 3.06 10.35
N LYS A 412 14.59 1.99 9.58
CA LYS A 412 13.36 1.88 8.79
C LYS A 412 12.11 1.79 9.67
N GLU A 413 12.17 1.01 10.75
CA GLU A 413 11.04 0.89 11.69
C GLU A 413 10.81 2.20 12.47
N LEU A 414 11.87 2.88 12.94
CA LEU A 414 11.80 4.20 13.56
C LEU A 414 11.12 5.23 12.64
N LYS A 415 11.49 5.25 11.35
CA LYS A 415 10.84 6.15 10.36
C LYS A 415 9.38 5.81 10.11
N LYS A 416 9.04 4.52 10.03
CA LYS A 416 7.65 4.09 9.90
C LYS A 416 6.84 4.53 11.11
N PHE A 417 7.43 4.37 12.31
CA PHE A 417 6.81 4.77 13.55
C PHE A 417 6.52 6.28 13.57
N ALA A 418 7.52 7.12 13.28
CA ALA A 418 7.37 8.56 13.22
C ALA A 418 6.21 8.98 12.29
N LYS A 419 6.13 8.38 11.10
CA LYS A 419 5.06 8.65 10.13
C LYS A 419 3.69 8.13 10.59
N LYS A 420 3.64 6.89 11.13
CA LYS A 420 2.40 6.25 11.59
C LYS A 420 1.74 7.04 12.71
N TYR A 421 2.52 7.45 13.69
CA TYR A 421 2.04 8.16 14.86
C TYR A 421 2.06 9.68 14.70
N ARG A 422 2.57 10.19 13.57
CA ARG A 422 2.69 11.63 13.28
C ARG A 422 3.42 12.38 14.39
N ILE A 423 4.56 11.86 14.82
CA ILE A 423 5.45 12.51 15.78
C ILE A 423 6.77 12.89 15.13
N HIS A 424 7.47 13.85 15.70
CA HIS A 424 8.88 14.10 15.38
C HIS A 424 9.74 13.18 16.25
N LEU A 425 10.52 12.29 15.63
CA LEU A 425 11.36 11.35 16.36
C LEU A 425 12.82 11.76 16.27
N MET A 426 13.46 11.99 17.42
CA MET A 426 14.88 12.34 17.53
C MET A 426 15.65 11.17 18.15
N VAL A 427 16.71 10.73 17.50
CA VAL A 427 17.59 9.68 18.02
C VAL A 427 19.01 10.23 18.16
N LEU A 428 19.54 10.15 19.37
CA LEU A 428 20.92 10.50 19.65
C LEU A 428 21.78 9.26 19.45
N ALA A 429 22.83 9.39 18.63
CA ALA A 429 23.74 8.29 18.34
C ALA A 429 25.20 8.75 18.45
N HIS A 430 26.00 7.93 19.12
CA HIS A 430 27.42 8.24 19.29
C HIS A 430 28.22 7.91 18.04
N PRO A 431 29.21 8.73 17.67
CA PRO A 431 30.19 8.35 16.66
C PRO A 431 31.02 7.17 17.12
N ALA A 432 31.51 6.37 16.19
CA ALA A 432 32.56 5.38 16.45
C ALA A 432 33.82 6.04 17.02
N LYS A 433 34.73 5.23 17.54
CA LYS A 433 36.00 5.74 18.09
C LYS A 433 36.77 6.53 17.04
N MET A 434 36.72 7.85 17.14
CA MET A 434 37.42 8.77 16.23
C MET A 434 38.89 8.92 16.60
N GLN A 435 39.76 8.99 15.60
CA GLN A 435 41.17 9.24 15.79
C GLN A 435 41.42 10.74 15.95
N ARG A 436 42.35 11.09 16.84
CA ARG A 436 42.82 12.47 16.94
C ARG A 436 43.64 12.83 15.70
N ASP A 437 43.45 14.02 15.20
CA ASP A 437 44.30 14.60 14.16
C ASP A 437 45.74 14.66 14.63
N ARG A 438 46.67 14.14 13.83
CA ARG A 438 48.08 14.00 14.21
C ARG A 438 48.80 15.36 14.36
N GLN A 439 48.34 16.40 13.68
CA GLN A 439 48.96 17.71 13.68
C GLN A 439 48.42 18.59 14.80
N THR A 440 47.08 18.57 14.98
CA THR A 440 46.41 19.46 15.95
C THR A 440 46.17 18.78 17.31
N GLY A 441 46.24 17.46 17.39
CA GLY A 441 45.90 16.68 18.57
C GLY A 441 44.41 16.67 18.92
N LYS A 442 43.58 17.40 18.16
CA LYS A 442 42.14 17.51 18.38
C LYS A 442 41.38 16.36 17.73
N ILE A 443 40.23 16.02 18.28
CA ILE A 443 39.27 15.12 17.61
C ILE A 443 38.53 15.97 16.59
N PRO A 444 38.49 15.59 15.30
CA PRO A 444 37.79 16.35 14.27
C PRO A 444 36.28 16.35 14.52
N LYS A 445 35.58 17.33 13.96
CA LYS A 445 34.12 17.39 13.98
C LYS A 445 33.55 16.14 13.30
N PRO A 446 32.70 15.35 13.96
CA PRO A 446 32.13 14.16 13.35
C PRO A 446 31.13 14.52 12.23
N SER A 447 30.91 13.58 11.36
CA SER A 447 29.84 13.56 10.37
C SER A 447 28.83 12.44 10.70
N LEU A 448 27.73 12.36 9.96
CA LEU A 448 26.79 11.25 10.11
C LEU A 448 27.37 9.89 9.66
N TYR A 449 28.44 9.90 8.86
CA TYR A 449 29.16 8.67 8.47
C TYR A 449 30.02 8.10 9.61
N ASP A 450 30.37 8.93 10.58
CA ASP A 450 31.18 8.52 11.71
C ASP A 450 30.35 7.87 12.84
N ILE A 451 29.02 7.88 12.74
CA ILE A 451 28.16 7.19 13.70
C ILE A 451 28.43 5.68 13.61
N SER A 452 28.52 5.03 14.77
CA SER A 452 28.78 3.59 14.87
C SER A 452 27.80 2.78 14.03
N ASP A 453 28.27 1.65 13.56
CA ASP A 453 27.52 0.51 13.04
C ASP A 453 26.99 0.63 11.61
N SER A 454 26.76 1.83 11.04
CA SER A 454 26.19 1.86 9.70
C SER A 454 26.21 3.23 9.01
N ALA A 455 26.56 3.24 7.71
CA ALA A 455 26.33 4.37 6.81
C ALA A 455 24.81 4.73 6.62
N HIS A 456 23.92 3.88 7.11
CA HIS A 456 22.49 4.14 7.07
C HIS A 456 22.08 5.38 7.87
N TRP A 457 22.85 5.76 8.88
CA TRP A 457 22.66 7.00 9.65
C TRP A 457 22.81 8.26 8.79
N ASN A 458 23.62 8.22 7.74
CA ASN A 458 23.69 9.31 6.79
C ASN A 458 22.55 9.25 5.75
N ASN A 459 22.17 8.04 5.30
CA ASN A 459 21.31 7.90 4.12
C ASN A 459 19.82 7.99 4.44
N LYS A 460 19.38 7.46 5.57
CA LYS A 460 17.95 7.25 5.85
C LYS A 460 17.24 8.38 6.61
N PRO A 461 17.84 9.12 7.59
CA PRO A 461 17.15 10.19 8.30
C PRO A 461 16.65 11.30 7.39
N ASP A 462 15.62 12.02 7.84
CA ASP A 462 15.12 13.20 7.15
C ASP A 462 15.94 14.44 7.52
N VAL A 463 16.43 14.48 8.78
CA VAL A 463 17.32 15.52 9.31
C VAL A 463 18.52 14.88 10.00
N GLY A 464 19.69 15.48 9.83
CA GLY A 464 20.90 15.10 10.53
C GLY A 464 21.57 16.32 11.15
N ILE A 465 21.85 16.23 12.44
CA ILE A 465 22.40 17.33 13.25
C ILE A 465 23.69 16.87 13.92
N VAL A 466 24.70 17.71 13.91
CA VAL A 466 25.99 17.48 14.58
C VAL A 466 26.22 18.59 15.59
N ILE A 467 26.40 18.20 16.86
CA ILE A 467 26.79 19.10 17.94
C ILE A 467 28.28 18.92 18.20
N HIS A 468 29.03 20.02 18.10
CA HIS A 468 30.48 19.95 18.27
C HIS A 468 31.02 21.12 19.06
N ARG A 469 31.94 20.82 20.01
CA ARG A 469 32.73 21.78 20.77
C ARG A 469 34.20 21.61 20.40
N GLU A 470 34.91 22.70 20.18
CA GLU A 470 36.33 22.63 19.88
C GLU A 470 37.18 22.24 21.10
N SER A 471 36.71 22.59 22.29
CA SER A 471 37.36 22.28 23.57
C SER A 471 36.31 22.06 24.65
N TYR A 472 36.60 21.16 25.59
CA TYR A 472 35.77 20.94 26.77
C TYR A 472 35.79 22.13 27.74
N ASP A 473 36.89 22.92 27.73
CA ASP A 473 37.08 24.07 28.62
C ASP A 473 36.30 25.31 28.19
N LYS A 474 35.70 25.28 26.98
CA LYS A 474 34.96 26.40 26.43
C LYS A 474 33.49 26.07 26.27
N PRO A 475 32.58 26.98 26.59
CA PRO A 475 31.12 26.74 26.47
C PRO A 475 30.61 26.87 25.03
N GLU A 476 31.44 27.31 24.07
CA GLU A 476 31.07 27.50 22.69
C GLU A 476 30.85 26.16 21.98
N ALA A 477 29.73 26.04 21.27
CA ALA A 477 29.40 24.89 20.44
C ALA A 477 28.88 25.31 19.08
N SER A 478 29.17 24.50 18.07
CA SER A 478 28.49 24.58 16.78
C SER A 478 27.33 23.58 16.73
N ILE A 479 26.15 24.07 16.36
CA ILE A 479 24.95 23.29 16.05
C ILE A 479 24.84 23.27 14.53
N THR A 480 25.17 22.16 13.91
CA THR A 480 25.24 22.06 12.45
C THR A 480 24.19 21.10 11.92
N VAL A 481 23.31 21.60 11.12
CA VAL A 481 22.39 20.75 10.31
C VAL A 481 23.17 20.32 9.08
N VAL A 482 23.63 19.10 9.07
CA VAL A 482 24.44 18.53 7.97
C VAL A 482 23.57 17.90 6.88
N LYS A 483 22.32 17.60 7.23
CA LYS A 483 21.35 16.99 6.32
C LYS A 483 19.96 17.53 6.60
N SER A 484 19.26 17.91 5.53
CA SER A 484 17.84 18.18 5.49
C SER A 484 17.27 17.59 4.21
N ARG A 485 16.16 16.85 4.27
CA ARG A 485 15.52 16.26 3.08
C ARG A 485 14.57 17.24 2.39
N TYR A 486 13.99 18.16 3.15
CA TYR A 486 12.91 19.03 2.70
C TYR A 486 13.30 20.51 2.87
N HIS A 487 14.30 20.96 2.09
CA HIS A 487 14.94 22.26 2.22
C HIS A 487 13.98 23.44 2.26
N ASN A 488 12.93 23.40 1.45
CA ASN A 488 11.97 24.52 1.33
C ASN A 488 10.96 24.57 2.48
N GLU A 489 10.84 23.47 3.25
CA GLU A 489 9.86 23.36 4.33
C GLU A 489 10.53 23.50 5.69
N ILE A 490 11.55 22.66 5.97
CA ILE A 490 12.15 22.53 7.30
C ILE A 490 13.51 23.22 7.44
N GLY A 491 14.05 23.81 6.38
CA GLY A 491 15.33 24.51 6.38
C GLY A 491 16.44 23.80 5.58
N ARG A 492 17.49 24.54 5.27
CA ARG A 492 18.64 24.06 4.49
C ARG A 492 19.81 23.70 5.41
N PRO A 493 20.70 22.76 5.02
CA PRO A 493 21.93 22.53 5.75
C PRO A 493 22.69 23.83 6.05
N GLY A 494 23.24 23.93 7.24
CA GLY A 494 23.96 25.10 7.72
C GLY A 494 24.28 24.99 9.21
N ALA A 495 24.91 25.98 9.78
CA ALA A 495 25.35 25.98 11.16
C ALA A 495 25.00 27.25 11.89
N VAL A 496 24.72 27.12 13.18
CA VAL A 496 24.68 28.24 14.12
C VAL A 496 25.70 27.96 15.23
N TYR A 497 26.24 29.03 15.81
CA TYR A 497 27.20 28.96 16.90
C TYR A 497 26.56 29.54 18.14
N GLY A 498 26.77 28.88 19.27
CA GLY A 498 26.16 29.31 20.52
C GLY A 498 27.04 28.99 21.73
N VAL A 499 26.86 29.77 22.79
CA VAL A 499 27.43 29.54 24.10
C VAL A 499 26.41 28.82 24.97
N TRP A 500 26.79 27.70 25.55
CA TRP A 500 25.95 26.99 26.48
C TRP A 500 25.89 27.68 27.84
N ASP A 501 24.70 28.05 28.25
CA ASP A 501 24.41 28.55 29.62
C ASP A 501 23.90 27.39 30.47
N SER A 502 24.81 26.87 31.33
CA SER A 502 24.46 25.76 32.22
C SER A 502 23.46 26.11 33.32
N ASP A 503 23.35 27.38 33.66
CA ASP A 503 22.45 27.88 34.72
C ASP A 503 21.01 27.93 34.25
N ARG A 504 20.84 28.24 32.96
CA ARG A 504 19.53 28.34 32.31
C ARG A 504 19.23 27.19 31.37
N THR A 505 20.17 26.26 31.21
CA THR A 505 20.10 25.09 30.33
C THR A 505 19.66 25.40 28.90
N ARG A 506 20.27 26.41 28.30
CA ARG A 506 20.00 26.87 26.94
C ARG A 506 21.24 27.43 26.23
N TYR A 507 21.16 27.47 24.91
CA TYR A 507 22.18 28.13 24.10
C TYR A 507 21.81 29.61 23.89
N THR A 508 22.83 30.49 24.06
CA THR A 508 22.80 31.87 23.57
C THR A 508 23.53 31.90 22.24
N ILE A 509 22.83 32.19 21.15
CA ILE A 509 23.43 32.18 19.81
C ILE A 509 24.33 33.43 19.65
N ILE A 510 25.51 33.22 19.11
CA ILE A 510 26.47 34.24 18.74
C ILE A 510 26.29 34.45 17.24
N GLU A 511 26.00 35.71 16.82
CA GLU A 511 26.08 36.08 15.41
C GLU A 511 27.54 35.94 14.97
N GLU A 512 27.80 35.19 13.89
CA GLU A 512 29.12 35.20 13.25
C GLU A 512 29.32 36.59 12.68
N GLU A 513 30.12 37.47 13.34
CA GLU A 513 30.75 38.59 12.66
C GLU A 513 31.55 37.97 11.51
N ALA A 514 31.16 38.30 10.27
CA ALA A 514 31.75 37.80 9.04
C ALA A 514 33.29 37.88 9.13
N ARG A 515 33.91 36.68 9.30
CA ARG A 515 35.37 36.52 9.23
C ARG A 515 35.81 36.30 7.80
#